data_1dc52afc272c7ddb69e4a827abd33679
#
_entry.id   1dc52afc272c7ddb69e4a827abd33679
#
_cell.length_a   1.000
_cell.length_b   1.000
_cell.length_c   1.000
_cell.angle_alpha   90.00
_cell.angle_beta   90.00
_cell.angle_gamma   90.00
#
_symmetry.space_group_name_H-M   'P 1'
#
loop_
_entity.id
_entity.type
_entity.pdbx_description
1 polymer ?
#
loop_
_entity_poly.entity_id
_entity_poly.type
_entity_poly.pdbx_seq_one_letter_code
_entity_poly.pdbx_strand_id
1 'polypeptide(L)'
;MIATVPPDEPQPVLAHNQPDWRRLVEVLTMGFVGSVMVTLWGWGSPQGGVPTHVRLIGVAVAVSGIAGLIAIIIAWLRSRKLVGRRVLTLVVWTLPLLFSPPLLSQDGWAYAAQGWILTQGMDPYRVPQGLAEVLGKAVD
;
A
#
# COMPACT_ATOMS: atom_id res chain seq x y z
N MET A 1 42.02 -33.11 48.29
CA MET A 1 40.59 -33.20 47.85
C MET A 1 40.46 -32.36 46.61
N ILE A 2 40.44 -32.98 45.44
CA ILE A 2 40.28 -32.31 44.16
C ILE A 2 38.78 -32.36 43.89
N ALA A 3 38.11 -31.18 43.89
CA ALA A 3 36.71 -31.07 43.51
C ALA A 3 36.59 -31.35 42.02
N THR A 4 35.96 -32.47 41.66
CA THR A 4 35.60 -32.78 40.28
C THR A 4 34.47 -31.81 39.84
N VAL A 5 34.77 -30.92 38.89
CA VAL A 5 33.76 -30.10 38.18
C VAL A 5 32.86 -31.08 37.44
N PRO A 6 31.53 -31.03 37.64
CA PRO A 6 30.63 -31.86 36.86
C PRO A 6 30.76 -31.52 35.35
N PRO A 7 30.70 -32.52 34.46
CA PRO A 7 30.73 -32.28 33.05
C PRO A 7 29.57 -31.36 32.65
N ASP A 8 29.90 -30.32 31.91
CA ASP A 8 28.97 -29.36 31.35
C ASP A 8 27.81 -30.12 30.67
N GLU A 9 26.61 -30.08 31.29
CA GLU A 9 25.41 -30.57 30.61
C GLU A 9 25.23 -29.75 29.35
N PRO A 10 25.13 -30.40 28.18
CA PRO A 10 24.86 -29.66 26.94
C PRO A 10 23.55 -28.92 27.07
N GLN A 11 23.63 -27.63 27.29
CA GLN A 11 22.50 -26.72 27.27
C GLN A 11 21.71 -26.96 25.99
N PRO A 12 20.39 -27.17 26.06
CA PRO A 12 19.58 -27.35 24.86
C PRO A 12 19.54 -26.06 24.05
N VAL A 13 20.52 -25.85 23.16
CA VAL A 13 20.70 -24.70 22.29
C VAL A 13 19.55 -24.56 21.26
N LEU A 14 18.63 -25.53 21.24
CA LEU A 14 17.61 -25.64 20.20
C LEU A 14 16.26 -24.98 20.51
N ALA A 15 16.04 -24.48 21.73
CA ALA A 15 14.71 -23.94 22.09
C ALA A 15 14.48 -22.49 21.67
N HIS A 16 15.48 -21.75 21.19
CA HIS A 16 15.38 -20.30 21.01
C HIS A 16 15.11 -19.83 19.58
N ASN A 17 14.93 -20.70 18.61
CA ASN A 17 14.87 -20.30 17.20
C ASN A 17 13.62 -20.79 16.45
N GLN A 18 12.54 -21.09 17.15
CA GLN A 18 11.27 -21.28 16.45
C GLN A 18 10.77 -19.91 15.98
N PRO A 19 10.62 -19.70 14.66
CA PRO A 19 10.05 -18.46 14.17
C PRO A 19 8.66 -18.31 14.79
N ASP A 20 8.41 -17.17 15.44
CA ASP A 20 7.11 -16.82 15.98
C ASP A 20 6.13 -16.66 14.80
N TRP A 21 5.61 -17.78 14.31
CA TRP A 21 4.75 -17.82 13.13
C TRP A 21 3.46 -17.06 13.36
N ARG A 22 2.96 -16.98 14.60
CA ARG A 22 1.79 -16.16 14.95
C ARG A 22 2.06 -14.71 14.65
N ARG A 23 3.20 -14.22 15.09
CA ARG A 23 3.64 -12.84 14.84
C ARG A 23 3.84 -12.57 13.36
N LEU A 24 4.37 -13.54 12.60
CA LEU A 24 4.49 -13.41 11.15
C LEU A 24 3.12 -13.26 10.49
N VAL A 25 2.16 -14.13 10.84
CA VAL A 25 0.80 -14.08 10.30
C VAL A 25 0.12 -12.76 10.66
N GLU A 26 0.21 -12.30 11.91
CA GLU A 26 -0.34 -11.02 12.33
C GLU A 26 0.21 -9.85 11.50
N VAL A 27 1.53 -9.80 11.32
CA VAL A 27 2.19 -8.74 10.56
C VAL A 27 1.79 -8.80 9.08
N LEU A 28 1.78 -9.99 8.48
CA LEU A 28 1.37 -10.17 7.09
C LEU A 28 -0.09 -9.75 6.88
N THR A 29 -1.00 -10.23 7.73
CA THR A 29 -2.43 -9.93 7.63
C THR A 29 -2.70 -8.43 7.84
N MET A 30 -2.09 -7.84 8.86
CA MET A 30 -2.28 -6.43 9.17
C MET A 30 -1.81 -5.53 8.02
N GLY A 31 -0.63 -5.80 7.45
CA GLY A 31 -0.12 -5.03 6.33
C GLY A 31 -0.91 -5.28 5.05
N PHE A 32 -1.36 -6.51 4.78
CA PHE A 32 -2.19 -6.84 3.64
C PHE A 32 -3.55 -6.12 3.70
N VAL A 33 -4.24 -6.20 4.84
CA VAL A 33 -5.51 -5.48 5.06
C VAL A 33 -5.31 -3.97 4.91
N GLY A 34 -4.24 -3.42 5.49
CA GLY A 34 -3.89 -2.02 5.31
C GLY A 34 -3.70 -1.64 3.83
N SER A 35 -3.01 -2.47 3.06
CA SER A 35 -2.79 -2.25 1.62
C SER A 35 -4.10 -2.32 0.81
N VAL A 36 -4.99 -3.24 1.15
CA VAL A 36 -6.34 -3.31 0.54
C VAL A 36 -7.14 -2.04 0.85
N MET A 37 -7.13 -1.56 2.09
CA MET A 37 -7.83 -0.33 2.49
C MET A 37 -7.30 0.89 1.71
N VAL A 38 -5.98 1.00 1.53
CA VAL A 38 -5.35 2.06 0.75
C VAL A 38 -5.74 1.94 -0.74
N THR A 39 -5.78 0.74 -1.30
CA THR A 39 -6.22 0.50 -2.68
C THR A 39 -7.68 0.91 -2.88
N LEU A 40 -8.56 0.52 -1.97
CA LEU A 40 -9.97 0.91 -2.01
C LEU A 40 -10.16 2.42 -1.87
N TRP A 41 -9.33 3.09 -1.06
CA TRP A 41 -9.30 4.55 -1.00
C TRP A 41 -8.96 5.16 -2.36
N GLY A 42 -7.97 4.63 -3.07
CA GLY A 42 -7.60 5.10 -4.40
C GLY A 42 -8.78 5.02 -5.38
N TRP A 43 -9.49 3.91 -5.41
CA TRP A 43 -10.66 3.73 -6.27
C TRP A 43 -11.89 4.52 -5.82
N GLY A 44 -12.10 4.69 -4.53
CA GLY A 44 -13.24 5.40 -3.96
C GLY A 44 -13.06 6.91 -3.85
N SER A 45 -11.87 7.44 -4.15
CA SER A 45 -11.61 8.88 -4.11
C SER A 45 -12.31 9.56 -5.29
N PRO A 46 -13.25 10.50 -5.04
CA PRO A 46 -13.97 11.16 -6.12
C PRO A 46 -13.01 12.05 -6.89
N GLN A 47 -12.84 11.74 -8.17
CA GLN A 47 -11.98 12.46 -9.12
C GLN A 47 -12.69 13.63 -9.83
N GLY A 48 -13.74 14.17 -9.24
CA GLY A 48 -14.50 15.28 -9.80
C GLY A 48 -15.55 15.81 -8.84
N GLY A 49 -16.15 16.95 -9.11
CA GLY A 49 -17.12 17.63 -8.25
C GLY A 49 -18.29 16.72 -7.82
N VAL A 50 -18.28 16.32 -6.57
CA VAL A 50 -19.14 15.28 -6.03
C VAL A 50 -20.41 15.88 -5.43
N PRO A 51 -21.60 15.32 -5.73
CA PRO A 51 -22.87 15.70 -5.08
C PRO A 51 -22.80 15.52 -3.55
N THR A 52 -23.49 16.38 -2.81
CA THR A 52 -23.39 16.49 -1.34
C THR A 52 -23.69 15.17 -0.58
N HIS A 53 -24.56 14.29 -1.12
CA HIS A 53 -24.89 12.99 -0.51
C HIS A 53 -23.74 11.95 -0.62
N VAL A 54 -22.83 12.14 -1.55
CA VAL A 54 -21.64 11.28 -1.72
C VAL A 54 -20.48 11.74 -0.80
N ARG A 55 -20.60 12.92 -0.18
CA ARG A 55 -19.57 13.47 0.75
C ARG A 55 -19.29 12.55 1.94
N LEU A 56 -20.33 11.97 2.54
CA LEU A 56 -20.15 11.07 3.69
C LEU A 56 -19.39 9.79 3.29
N ILE A 57 -19.69 9.24 2.12
CA ILE A 57 -18.99 8.08 1.59
C ILE A 57 -17.53 8.45 1.31
N GLY A 58 -17.28 9.61 0.69
CA GLY A 58 -15.93 10.11 0.45
C GLY A 58 -15.10 10.28 1.72
N VAL A 59 -15.72 10.80 2.79
CA VAL A 59 -15.05 10.91 4.11
C VAL A 59 -14.75 9.52 4.69
N ALA A 60 -15.70 8.58 4.66
CA ALA A 60 -15.50 7.22 5.15
C ALA A 60 -14.36 6.52 4.38
N VAL A 61 -14.33 6.68 3.06
CA VAL A 61 -13.27 6.14 2.20
C VAL A 61 -11.91 6.76 2.52
N ALA A 62 -11.84 8.08 2.72
CA ALA A 62 -10.60 8.76 3.11
C ALA A 62 -10.10 8.30 4.49
N VAL A 63 -11.01 8.19 5.47
CA VAL A 63 -10.68 7.70 6.82
C VAL A 63 -10.17 6.26 6.76
N SER A 64 -10.79 5.39 5.94
CA SER A 64 -10.33 4.02 5.76
C SER A 64 -8.92 3.97 5.15
N GLY A 65 -8.63 4.82 4.17
CA GLY A 65 -7.30 4.91 3.57
C GLY A 65 -6.21 5.33 4.56
N ILE A 66 -6.50 6.37 5.37
CA ILE A 66 -5.59 6.81 6.44
C ILE A 66 -5.37 5.69 7.47
N ALA A 67 -6.44 5.00 7.88
CA ALA A 67 -6.34 3.86 8.80
C ALA A 67 -5.50 2.72 8.18
N GLY A 68 -5.65 2.47 6.87
CA GLY A 68 -4.84 1.52 6.11
C GLY A 68 -3.35 1.88 6.12
N LEU A 69 -3.00 3.15 5.89
CA LEU A 69 -1.62 3.62 5.97
C LEU A 69 -1.03 3.43 7.36
N ILE A 70 -1.79 3.78 8.40
CA ILE A 70 -1.37 3.58 9.81
C ILE A 70 -1.14 2.08 10.07
N ALA A 71 -2.03 1.20 9.61
CA ALA A 71 -1.90 -0.24 9.75
C ALA A 71 -0.62 -0.76 9.08
N ILE A 72 -0.29 -0.30 7.87
CA ILE A 72 0.96 -0.66 7.16
C ILE A 72 2.18 -0.19 7.98
N ILE A 73 2.17 1.04 8.50
CA ILE A 73 3.27 1.58 9.30
C ILE A 73 3.47 0.74 10.57
N ILE A 74 2.40 0.42 11.29
CA ILE A 74 2.49 -0.41 12.50
C ILE A 74 2.99 -1.82 12.16
N ALA A 75 2.47 -2.43 11.09
CA ALA A 75 2.91 -3.73 10.62
C ALA A 75 4.40 -3.70 10.24
N TRP A 76 4.86 -2.63 9.57
CA TRP A 76 6.28 -2.44 9.24
C TRP A 76 7.17 -2.32 10.48
N LEU A 77 6.76 -1.54 11.47
CA LEU A 77 7.49 -1.42 12.74
C LEU A 77 7.60 -2.77 13.47
N ARG A 78 6.53 -3.57 13.44
CA ARG A 78 6.50 -4.93 14.03
C ARG A 78 7.34 -5.92 13.23
N SER A 79 7.42 -5.77 11.91
CA SER A 79 8.19 -6.65 11.01
C SER A 79 9.70 -6.57 11.23
N ARG A 80 10.20 -5.49 11.84
CA ARG A 80 11.64 -5.30 12.10
C ARG A 80 12.26 -6.47 12.88
N LYS A 81 11.47 -7.18 13.69
CA LYS A 81 11.91 -8.33 14.48
C LYS A 81 11.86 -9.66 13.69
N LEU A 82 11.31 -9.65 12.47
CA LEU A 82 11.18 -10.83 11.61
C LEU A 82 12.34 -10.88 10.61
N VAL A 83 13.53 -11.26 11.13
CA VAL A 83 14.74 -11.39 10.30
C VAL A 83 14.55 -12.54 9.29
N GLY A 84 14.92 -12.31 8.03
CA GLY A 84 14.89 -13.33 6.95
C GLY A 84 13.56 -13.45 6.18
N ARG A 85 12.48 -12.79 6.60
CA ARG A 85 11.16 -12.85 5.89
C ARG A 85 10.71 -11.52 5.29
N ARG A 86 11.62 -10.57 5.15
CA ARG A 86 11.33 -9.21 4.64
C ARG A 86 10.79 -9.21 3.22
N VAL A 87 11.34 -10.05 2.36
CA VAL A 87 10.91 -10.13 0.95
C VAL A 87 9.47 -10.62 0.87
N LEU A 88 9.12 -11.68 1.62
CA LEU A 88 7.75 -12.19 1.68
C LEU A 88 6.78 -11.11 2.15
N THR A 89 7.14 -10.37 3.21
CA THR A 89 6.34 -9.28 3.76
C THR A 89 6.10 -8.19 2.71
N LEU A 90 7.15 -7.77 2.00
CA LEU A 90 7.03 -6.77 0.93
C LEU A 90 6.13 -7.25 -0.19
N VAL A 91 6.33 -8.48 -0.68
CA VAL A 91 5.51 -9.04 -1.77
C VAL A 91 4.04 -9.08 -1.38
N VAL A 92 3.70 -9.60 -0.19
CA VAL A 92 2.31 -9.71 0.27
C VAL A 92 1.64 -8.34 0.39
N TRP A 93 2.36 -7.33 0.87
CA TRP A 93 1.80 -5.98 1.06
C TRP A 93 1.72 -5.18 -0.24
N THR A 94 2.67 -5.40 -1.16
CA THR A 94 2.69 -4.70 -2.45
C THR A 94 1.61 -5.23 -3.39
N LEU A 95 1.23 -6.49 -3.28
CA LEU A 95 0.29 -7.13 -4.19
C LEU A 95 -1.03 -6.35 -4.36
N PRO A 96 -1.76 -5.95 -3.29
CA PRO A 96 -2.95 -5.13 -3.44
C PRO A 96 -2.66 -3.76 -4.05
N LEU A 97 -1.52 -3.14 -3.70
CA LEU A 97 -1.15 -1.80 -4.17
C LEU A 97 -0.86 -1.74 -5.68
N LEU A 98 -0.48 -2.86 -6.31
CA LEU A 98 -0.30 -2.94 -7.76
C LEU A 98 -1.60 -2.67 -8.53
N PHE A 99 -2.73 -2.92 -7.90
CA PHE A 99 -4.06 -2.66 -8.48
C PHE A 99 -4.63 -1.30 -8.06
N SER A 100 -3.86 -0.50 -7.32
CA SER A 100 -4.28 0.83 -6.90
C SER A 100 -4.07 1.85 -8.02
N PRO A 101 -5.03 2.76 -8.25
CA PRO A 101 -4.76 3.94 -9.06
C PRO A 101 -3.74 4.85 -8.35
N PRO A 102 -3.16 5.85 -9.05
CA PRO A 102 -2.26 6.82 -8.44
C PRO A 102 -2.92 7.52 -7.25
N LEU A 103 -2.44 7.26 -6.03
CA LEU A 103 -3.10 7.65 -4.78
C LEU A 103 -2.79 9.08 -4.32
N LEU A 104 -1.56 9.54 -4.56
CA LEU A 104 -1.03 10.77 -3.97
C LEU A 104 -0.72 11.85 -5.00
N SER A 105 -0.84 11.54 -6.28
CA SER A 105 -0.52 12.47 -7.35
C SER A 105 -1.46 12.30 -8.52
N GLN A 106 -2.04 13.39 -8.96
CA GLN A 106 -2.82 13.43 -10.20
C GLN A 106 -1.91 13.49 -11.45
N ASP A 107 -0.59 13.50 -11.26
CA ASP A 107 0.38 13.61 -12.36
C ASP A 107 0.24 12.45 -13.35
N GLY A 108 -0.07 11.24 -12.87
CA GLY A 108 -0.32 10.08 -13.74
C GLY A 108 -1.44 10.35 -14.76
N TRP A 109 -2.52 10.99 -14.33
CA TRP A 109 -3.62 11.40 -15.20
C TRP A 109 -3.24 12.58 -16.09
N ALA A 110 -2.47 13.54 -15.57
CA ALA A 110 -1.95 14.64 -16.35
C ALA A 110 -1.04 14.16 -17.50
N TYR A 111 -0.15 13.20 -17.22
CA TYR A 111 0.69 12.59 -18.26
C TYR A 111 -0.10 11.77 -19.26
N ALA A 112 -1.13 11.03 -18.83
CA ALA A 112 -2.01 10.32 -19.75
C ALA A 112 -2.76 11.28 -20.66
N ALA A 113 -3.30 12.38 -20.12
CA ALA A 113 -3.96 13.44 -20.89
C ALA A 113 -3.00 14.12 -21.89
N GLN A 114 -1.77 14.42 -21.47
CA GLN A 114 -0.74 14.97 -22.36
C GLN A 114 -0.40 14.01 -23.50
N GLY A 115 -0.24 12.71 -23.19
CA GLY A 115 -0.01 11.68 -24.20
C GLY A 115 -1.16 11.61 -25.21
N TRP A 116 -2.40 11.67 -24.75
CA TRP A 116 -3.58 11.68 -25.63
C TRP A 116 -3.62 12.92 -26.54
N ILE A 117 -3.38 14.13 -26.01
CA ILE A 117 -3.28 15.38 -26.76
C ILE A 117 -2.24 15.27 -27.89
N LEU A 118 -1.07 14.67 -27.58
CA LEU A 118 -0.03 14.41 -28.58
C LEU A 118 -0.49 13.46 -29.69
N THR A 119 -1.27 12.41 -29.37
CA THR A 119 -1.80 11.50 -30.41
C THR A 119 -2.79 12.19 -31.35
N GLN A 120 -3.42 13.28 -30.89
CA GLN A 120 -4.29 14.13 -31.74
C GLN A 120 -3.51 15.18 -32.55
N GLY A 121 -2.18 15.16 -32.51
CA GLY A 121 -1.31 16.11 -33.20
C GLY A 121 -1.34 17.54 -32.61
N MET A 122 -1.85 17.67 -31.37
CA MET A 122 -1.92 18.94 -30.65
C MET A 122 -0.73 19.12 -29.72
N ASP A 123 -0.36 20.37 -29.44
CA ASP A 123 0.71 20.67 -28.46
C ASP A 123 0.15 20.64 -27.03
N PRO A 124 0.57 19.69 -26.16
CA PRO A 124 0.03 19.55 -24.81
C PRO A 124 0.35 20.75 -23.91
N TYR A 125 1.32 21.58 -24.27
CA TYR A 125 1.66 22.79 -23.51
C TYR A 125 0.79 23.99 -23.89
N ARG A 126 0.06 23.91 -25.01
CA ARG A 126 -0.84 24.96 -25.47
C ARG A 126 -2.30 24.68 -25.17
N VAL A 127 -2.65 23.41 -24.94
CA VAL A 127 -4.01 22.97 -24.63
C VAL A 127 -4.19 22.83 -23.14
N PRO A 128 -5.15 23.53 -22.47
CA PRO A 128 -5.45 23.32 -21.07
C PRO A 128 -5.85 21.86 -20.81
N GLN A 129 -5.28 21.23 -19.79
CA GLN A 129 -5.53 19.80 -19.48
C GLN A 129 -7.01 19.47 -19.24
N GLY A 130 -7.80 20.43 -18.70
CA GLY A 130 -9.25 20.28 -18.55
C GLY A 130 -10.02 20.17 -19.86
N LEU A 131 -9.45 20.66 -20.97
CA LEU A 131 -10.05 20.53 -22.28
C LEU A 131 -9.92 19.10 -22.86
N ALA A 132 -8.85 18.39 -22.50
CA ALA A 132 -8.65 17.00 -22.90
C ALA A 132 -9.73 16.08 -22.33
N GLU A 133 -10.22 16.36 -21.11
CA GLU A 133 -11.32 15.62 -20.48
C GLU A 133 -12.66 15.86 -21.21
N VAL A 134 -12.90 17.10 -21.65
CA VAL A 134 -14.12 17.49 -22.40
C VAL A 134 -14.10 16.88 -23.81
N LEU A 135 -12.95 16.88 -24.46
CA LEU A 135 -12.79 16.31 -25.81
C LEU A 135 -12.87 14.77 -25.79
N GLY A 136 -12.33 14.11 -24.76
CA GLY A 136 -12.46 12.67 -24.58
C GLY A 136 -13.90 12.19 -24.40
N LYS A 137 -14.74 12.99 -23.73
CA LYS A 137 -16.19 12.72 -23.59
C LYS A 137 -17.02 13.02 -24.84
N ALA A 138 -16.47 13.75 -25.79
CA ALA A 138 -17.17 14.09 -27.04
C ALA A 138 -16.95 13.08 -28.18
N VAL A 139 -16.07 12.08 -27.95
CA VAL A 139 -15.69 11.05 -28.94
C VAL A 139 -16.29 9.67 -28.60
N ASP A 140 -16.85 9.49 -27.42
CA ASP A 140 -17.66 8.34 -27.02
C ASP A 140 -19.14 8.62 -27.28
#